data_5c948cf259f4dacdaadb817685f6599b
#
_entry.id   5c948cf259f4dacdaadb817685f6599b
#
_cell.length_a   1.000
_cell.length_b   1.000
_cell.length_c   1.000
_cell.angle_alpha   90.00
_cell.angle_beta   90.00
_cell.angle_gamma   90.00
#
_symmetry.space_group_name_H-M   'P 1'
#
loop_
_entity.id
_entity.type
_entity.pdbx_description
1 polymer ?
#
loop_
_entity_poly.entity_id
_entity_poly.type
_entity_poly.pdbx_seq_one_letter_code
_entity_poly.pdbx_strand_id
1 'polypeptide(L)'
;MGLDMHLSAKRHLWSDKDKEIAKDINDAVGVECDPEKRFVGSSMMVKEVIIDAMYWRKANAIHGWFVKNCQGGKDECQETYVPREKLVELRDLCKSILDNPDATGDTDLEPTEGFFFGSYEKDEWYYQDLKNTVEGITNALSLPEHKYEFYYQASW
;
A
#
# COMPACT_ATOMS: atom_id res chain seq x y z
N MET A 1 10.94 11.68 14.17
CA MET A 1 10.01 10.56 14.33
C MET A 1 8.62 11.03 13.97
N GLY A 2 7.79 10.21 13.39
CA GLY A 2 6.44 10.54 12.94
C GLY A 2 5.82 9.33 12.26
N LEU A 3 4.51 9.34 12.09
CA LEU A 3 3.80 8.27 11.38
C LEU A 3 4.15 8.33 9.89
N ASP A 4 4.90 7.36 9.42
CA ASP A 4 5.22 7.12 8.01
C ASP A 4 4.52 5.85 7.57
N MET A 5 3.79 5.90 6.44
CA MET A 5 2.90 4.85 5.99
C MET A 5 3.16 4.52 4.52
N HIS A 6 3.22 3.25 4.21
CA HIS A 6 3.51 2.75 2.87
C HIS A 6 2.45 1.73 2.42
N LEU A 7 2.02 1.86 1.19
CA LEU A 7 1.32 0.83 0.45
C LEU A 7 2.25 0.29 -0.62
N SER A 8 2.67 -0.96 -0.47
CA SER A 8 3.52 -1.65 -1.43
C SER A 8 2.69 -2.53 -2.35
N ALA A 9 3.03 -2.55 -3.63
CA ALA A 9 2.52 -3.54 -4.58
C ALA A 9 3.62 -4.54 -4.91
N LYS A 10 3.41 -5.80 -4.57
CA LYS A 10 4.39 -6.89 -4.73
C LYS A 10 3.98 -7.80 -5.89
N ARG A 11 4.94 -8.11 -6.73
CA ARG A 11 4.79 -9.09 -7.80
C ARG A 11 5.83 -10.18 -7.65
N HIS A 12 5.36 -11.39 -7.41
CA HIS A 12 6.21 -12.57 -7.40
C HIS A 12 6.50 -13.05 -8.84
N LEU A 13 7.74 -13.42 -9.10
CA LEU A 13 8.20 -13.90 -10.40
C LEU A 13 8.39 -15.42 -10.35
N TRP A 14 7.27 -16.17 -10.21
CA TRP A 14 7.31 -17.62 -9.98
C TRP A 14 7.07 -18.47 -11.23
N SER A 15 6.43 -17.90 -12.25
CA SER A 15 5.97 -18.69 -13.38
C SER A 15 6.99 -18.73 -14.52
N ASP A 16 6.87 -19.75 -15.39
CA ASP A 16 7.66 -19.78 -16.63
C ASP A 16 7.40 -18.58 -17.54
N LYS A 17 6.23 -17.96 -17.42
CA LYS A 17 5.87 -16.73 -18.14
C LYS A 17 6.64 -15.51 -17.65
N ASP A 18 7.22 -15.56 -16.46
CA ASP A 18 8.01 -14.47 -15.88
C ASP A 18 9.52 -14.59 -16.19
N LYS A 19 9.95 -15.64 -16.90
CA LYS A 19 11.37 -15.91 -17.18
C LYS A 19 12.07 -14.73 -17.91
N GLU A 20 11.42 -14.18 -18.93
CA GLU A 20 11.97 -13.05 -19.69
C GLU A 20 12.08 -11.80 -18.82
N ILE A 21 11.01 -11.48 -18.09
CA ILE A 21 11.01 -10.32 -17.16
C ILE A 21 12.05 -10.52 -16.06
N ALA A 22 12.13 -11.72 -15.47
CA ALA A 22 13.12 -12.03 -14.46
C ALA A 22 14.55 -11.88 -15.00
N LYS A 23 14.78 -12.28 -16.25
CA LYS A 23 16.08 -12.12 -16.93
C LYS A 23 16.41 -10.64 -17.11
N ASP A 24 15.49 -9.86 -17.68
CA ASP A 24 15.71 -8.42 -17.90
C ASP A 24 16.00 -7.68 -16.60
N ILE A 25 15.30 -8.02 -15.52
CA ILE A 25 15.54 -7.43 -14.20
C ILE A 25 16.89 -7.89 -13.63
N ASN A 26 17.24 -9.18 -13.74
CA ASN A 26 18.53 -9.69 -13.31
C ASN A 26 19.68 -8.96 -14.02
N ASP A 27 19.58 -8.80 -15.35
CA ASP A 27 20.57 -8.07 -16.14
C ASP A 27 20.66 -6.61 -15.69
N ALA A 28 19.54 -5.95 -15.43
CA ALA A 28 19.48 -4.56 -14.99
C ALA A 28 20.10 -4.34 -13.60
N VAL A 29 20.01 -5.32 -12.69
CA VAL A 29 20.58 -5.25 -11.33
C VAL A 29 21.94 -5.93 -11.22
N GLY A 30 22.52 -6.41 -12.32
CA GLY A 30 23.84 -7.03 -12.35
C GLY A 30 23.90 -8.42 -11.71
N VAL A 31 22.80 -9.16 -11.74
CA VAL A 31 22.72 -10.54 -11.24
C VAL A 31 22.86 -11.52 -12.40
N GLU A 32 23.97 -12.24 -12.46
CA GLU A 32 24.12 -13.35 -13.42
C GLU A 32 23.27 -14.55 -13.00
N CYS A 33 22.30 -14.89 -13.83
CA CYS A 33 21.36 -15.97 -13.60
C CYS A 33 21.25 -16.88 -14.82
N ASP A 34 21.34 -18.17 -14.60
CA ASP A 34 20.96 -19.18 -15.60
C ASP A 34 19.48 -19.55 -15.41
N PRO A 35 18.59 -19.13 -16.34
CA PRO A 35 17.15 -19.40 -16.21
C PRO A 35 16.79 -20.88 -16.12
N GLU A 36 17.63 -21.75 -16.71
CA GLU A 36 17.41 -23.20 -16.69
C GLU A 36 17.71 -23.82 -15.32
N LYS A 37 18.53 -23.13 -14.51
CA LYS A 37 18.90 -23.56 -13.16
C LYS A 37 18.05 -22.92 -12.07
N ARG A 38 16.94 -22.31 -12.43
CA ARG A 38 16.07 -21.54 -11.52
C ARG A 38 15.68 -22.29 -10.23
N PHE A 39 15.50 -23.59 -10.33
CA PHE A 39 15.04 -24.43 -9.22
C PHE A 39 16.10 -25.43 -8.73
N VAL A 40 17.32 -25.32 -9.24
CA VAL A 40 18.41 -26.26 -8.92
C VAL A 40 19.63 -25.49 -8.42
N GLY A 41 19.76 -25.42 -7.13
CA GLY A 41 21.03 -25.24 -6.41
C GLY A 41 21.58 -23.81 -6.30
N SER A 42 22.32 -23.29 -7.25
CA SER A 42 23.25 -22.17 -7.01
C SER A 42 22.99 -20.91 -7.84
N SER A 43 21.84 -20.81 -8.50
CA SER A 43 21.54 -19.63 -9.32
C SER A 43 20.89 -18.53 -8.50
N MET A 44 21.52 -17.36 -8.47
CA MET A 44 20.90 -16.14 -7.92
C MET A 44 19.87 -15.61 -8.92
N MET A 45 18.72 -15.15 -8.42
CA MET A 45 17.70 -14.56 -9.28
C MET A 45 16.78 -13.64 -8.48
N VAL A 46 16.25 -12.64 -9.17
CA VAL A 46 15.19 -11.79 -8.60
C VAL A 46 13.91 -12.61 -8.48
N LYS A 47 13.36 -12.67 -7.28
CA LYS A 47 12.13 -13.41 -6.96
C LYS A 47 10.90 -12.54 -6.94
N GLU A 48 11.09 -11.28 -6.62
CA GLU A 48 9.99 -10.36 -6.37
C GLU A 48 10.35 -8.96 -6.82
N VAL A 49 9.36 -8.26 -7.37
CA VAL A 49 9.40 -6.82 -7.63
C VAL A 49 8.46 -6.15 -6.66
N ILE A 50 8.97 -5.16 -5.94
CA ILE A 50 8.19 -4.34 -5.00
C ILE A 50 8.12 -2.93 -5.55
N ILE A 51 6.91 -2.41 -5.68
CA ILE A 51 6.61 -1.03 -6.08
C ILE A 51 6.10 -0.30 -4.84
N ASP A 52 6.67 0.84 -4.53
CA ASP A 52 6.10 1.78 -3.56
C ASP A 52 4.90 2.46 -4.23
N ALA A 53 3.72 1.89 -4.02
CA ALA A 53 2.51 2.28 -4.72
C ALA A 53 1.89 3.55 -4.15
N MET A 54 2.07 3.79 -2.85
CA MET A 54 1.67 5.02 -2.19
C MET A 54 2.40 5.21 -0.85
N TYR A 55 2.71 6.47 -0.55
CA TYR A 55 3.27 6.91 0.72
C TYR A 55 2.39 7.99 1.35
N TRP A 56 2.17 7.89 2.65
CA TRP A 56 1.53 8.94 3.45
C TRP A 56 2.42 9.30 4.64
N ARG A 57 2.31 10.52 5.09
CA ARG A 57 2.95 10.98 6.30
C ARG A 57 1.93 11.63 7.23
N LYS A 58 1.80 11.10 8.44
CA LYS A 58 0.88 11.60 9.47
C LYS A 58 -0.61 11.60 9.09
N ALA A 59 -1.01 10.85 8.09
CA ALA A 59 -2.41 10.67 7.70
C ALA A 59 -3.12 9.69 8.66
N ASN A 60 -3.32 10.14 9.89
CA ASN A 60 -3.74 9.28 11.00
C ASN A 60 -5.13 8.65 10.81
N ALA A 61 -6.06 9.34 10.17
CA ALA A 61 -7.39 8.80 9.86
C ALA A 61 -7.28 7.61 8.87
N ILE A 62 -6.43 7.74 7.86
CA ILE A 62 -6.14 6.66 6.90
C ILE A 62 -5.45 5.49 7.62
N HIS A 63 -4.49 5.78 8.49
CA HIS A 63 -3.83 4.77 9.31
C HIS A 63 -4.84 4.00 10.17
N GLY A 64 -5.67 4.72 10.93
CA GLY A 64 -6.70 4.10 11.77
C GLY A 64 -7.66 3.22 10.99
N TRP A 65 -8.00 3.62 9.75
CA TRP A 65 -8.81 2.80 8.87
C TRP A 65 -8.11 1.48 8.50
N PHE A 66 -6.82 1.49 8.14
CA PHE A 66 -6.07 0.27 7.86
C PHE A 66 -5.96 -0.62 9.10
N VAL A 67 -5.66 -0.06 10.28
CA VAL A 67 -5.60 -0.80 11.54
C VAL A 67 -6.93 -1.51 11.81
N LYS A 68 -8.05 -0.80 11.69
CA LYS A 68 -9.39 -1.34 11.94
C LYS A 68 -9.78 -2.41 10.92
N ASN A 69 -9.58 -2.14 9.63
CA ASN A 69 -10.16 -2.93 8.53
C ASN A 69 -9.24 -4.01 7.95
N CYS A 70 -7.91 -3.88 8.15
CA CYS A 70 -6.93 -4.78 7.57
C CYS A 70 -6.03 -5.47 8.62
N GLN A 71 -5.81 -4.84 9.78
CA GLN A 71 -4.88 -5.34 10.81
C GLN A 71 -5.57 -5.93 12.04
N GLY A 72 -6.90 -6.07 12.00
CA GLY A 72 -7.67 -6.64 13.11
C GLY A 72 -7.62 -5.81 14.39
N GLY A 73 -7.42 -4.49 14.27
CA GLY A 73 -7.33 -3.56 15.38
C GLY A 73 -5.99 -3.57 16.12
N LYS A 74 -4.95 -4.22 15.57
CA LYS A 74 -3.60 -4.26 16.15
C LYS A 74 -2.64 -3.41 15.35
N ASP A 75 -1.97 -2.49 16.03
CA ASP A 75 -0.98 -1.58 15.44
C ASP A 75 0.41 -1.85 16.05
N GLU A 76 1.16 -2.71 15.42
CA GLU A 76 2.47 -3.19 15.84
C GLU A 76 3.56 -2.97 14.75
N CYS A 77 3.37 -2.00 13.87
CA CYS A 77 4.22 -1.73 12.70
C CYS A 77 4.36 -2.94 11.75
N GLN A 78 3.44 -3.89 11.81
CA GLN A 78 3.47 -5.09 10.99
C GLN A 78 3.07 -4.80 9.55
N GLU A 79 3.71 -5.49 8.62
CA GLU A 79 3.26 -5.51 7.23
C GLU A 79 2.01 -6.41 7.11
N THR A 80 0.98 -5.92 6.43
CA THR A 80 -0.30 -6.60 6.35
C THR A 80 -0.80 -6.63 4.90
N TYR A 81 -1.24 -7.80 4.45
CA TYR A 81 -1.90 -7.96 3.15
C TYR A 81 -3.21 -7.15 3.11
N VAL A 82 -3.42 -6.45 1.99
CA VAL A 82 -4.61 -5.64 1.75
C VAL A 82 -5.32 -6.13 0.49
N PRO A 83 -6.51 -6.73 0.61
CA PRO A 83 -7.32 -7.08 -0.55
C PRO A 83 -7.64 -5.86 -1.41
N ARG A 84 -7.71 -6.03 -2.74
CA ARG A 84 -8.05 -4.93 -3.67
C ARG A 84 -9.40 -4.29 -3.35
N GLU A 85 -10.36 -5.08 -2.91
CA GLU A 85 -11.69 -4.65 -2.50
C GLU A 85 -11.62 -3.65 -1.34
N LYS A 86 -10.68 -3.85 -0.42
CA LYS A 86 -10.44 -2.92 0.69
C LYS A 86 -9.86 -1.60 0.21
N LEU A 87 -8.99 -1.61 -0.78
CA LEU A 87 -8.50 -0.37 -1.39
C LEU A 87 -9.62 0.39 -2.11
N VAL A 88 -10.50 -0.31 -2.82
CA VAL A 88 -11.69 0.28 -3.45
C VAL A 88 -12.59 0.90 -2.38
N GLU A 89 -12.87 0.18 -1.29
CA GLU A 89 -13.69 0.65 -0.16
C GLU A 89 -13.11 1.94 0.44
N LEU A 90 -11.81 1.99 0.74
CA LEU A 90 -11.15 3.17 1.28
C LEU A 90 -11.21 4.36 0.31
N ARG A 91 -10.91 4.12 -0.98
CA ARG A 91 -10.97 5.16 -2.01
C ARG A 91 -12.37 5.77 -2.10
N ASP A 92 -13.39 4.94 -2.15
CA ASP A 92 -14.78 5.38 -2.33
C ASP A 92 -15.31 6.08 -1.07
N LEU A 93 -14.87 5.65 0.11
CA LEU A 93 -15.13 6.34 1.37
C LEU A 93 -14.50 7.74 1.39
N CYS A 94 -13.22 7.87 0.98
CA CYS A 94 -12.56 9.17 0.85
C CYS A 94 -13.32 10.09 -0.12
N LYS A 95 -13.75 9.59 -1.27
CA LYS A 95 -14.57 10.35 -2.24
C LYS A 95 -15.88 10.83 -1.63
N SER A 96 -16.59 9.95 -0.95
CA SER A 96 -17.87 10.29 -0.30
C SER A 96 -17.74 11.45 0.69
N ILE A 97 -16.66 11.46 1.49
CA ILE A 97 -16.39 12.54 2.44
C ILE A 97 -16.02 13.84 1.71
N LEU A 98 -15.22 13.76 0.65
CA LEU A 98 -14.84 14.93 -0.15
C LEU A 98 -16.04 15.56 -0.86
N ASP A 99 -17.01 14.75 -1.30
CA ASP A 99 -18.22 15.22 -1.98
C ASP A 99 -19.22 15.86 -1.00
N ASN A 100 -19.21 15.45 0.27
CA ASN A 100 -20.10 15.96 1.33
C ASN A 100 -19.35 16.23 2.64
N PRO A 101 -18.50 17.27 2.70
CA PRO A 101 -17.68 17.57 3.87
C PRO A 101 -18.48 17.92 5.13
N ASP A 102 -19.70 18.44 4.92
CA ASP A 102 -20.60 18.86 5.99
C ASP A 102 -21.56 17.76 6.47
N ALA A 103 -21.47 16.56 5.90
CA ALA A 103 -22.25 15.43 6.36
C ALA A 103 -21.80 15.08 7.79
N THR A 104 -22.59 15.54 8.77
CA THR A 104 -22.38 15.22 10.18
C THR A 104 -22.79 13.77 10.44
N GLY A 105 -21.84 12.89 10.53
CA GLY A 105 -22.02 11.49 10.88
C GLY A 105 -20.70 10.92 11.35
N ASP A 106 -20.81 9.88 12.16
CA ASP A 106 -19.66 9.04 12.53
C ASP A 106 -19.13 8.40 11.25
N THR A 107 -18.09 8.99 10.66
CA THR A 107 -17.47 8.43 9.46
C THR A 107 -16.39 7.45 9.89
N ASP A 108 -16.25 6.34 9.19
CA ASP A 108 -15.19 5.36 9.46
C ASP A 108 -13.75 5.91 9.22
N LEU A 109 -13.62 7.21 8.92
CA LEU A 109 -12.37 7.94 8.73
C LEU A 109 -12.24 9.11 9.75
N GLU A 110 -12.40 8.79 11.04
CA GLU A 110 -12.10 9.75 12.09
C GLU A 110 -10.57 9.81 12.36
N PRO A 111 -10.03 11.02 12.65
CA PRO A 111 -8.65 11.15 13.07
C PRO A 111 -8.37 10.27 14.30
N THR A 112 -7.28 9.52 14.24
CA THR A 112 -6.89 8.57 15.27
C THR A 112 -5.85 9.19 16.19
N GLU A 113 -6.04 9.07 17.51
CA GLU A 113 -5.10 9.57 18.51
C GLU A 113 -3.79 8.75 18.51
N GLY A 114 -2.67 9.46 18.62
CA GLY A 114 -1.34 8.86 18.76
C GLY A 114 -0.27 9.94 18.92
N PHE A 115 0.76 9.67 19.72
CA PHE A 115 1.75 10.67 20.13
C PHE A 115 2.51 11.33 18.97
N PHE A 116 2.61 10.68 17.81
CA PHE A 116 3.31 11.18 16.63
C PHE A 116 2.41 11.32 15.39
N PHE A 117 1.08 11.21 15.54
CA PHE A 117 0.15 11.00 14.42
C PHE A 117 -0.34 12.30 13.76
N GLY A 118 0.00 13.47 14.27
CA GLY A 118 -0.39 14.76 13.68
C GLY A 118 -1.65 15.36 14.30
N SER A 119 -2.39 16.17 13.54
CA SER A 119 -3.62 16.84 13.99
C SER A 119 -4.76 15.84 14.19
N TYR A 120 -5.60 16.12 15.19
CA TYR A 120 -6.84 15.34 15.48
C TYR A 120 -8.09 16.03 14.92
N GLU A 121 -7.92 17.10 14.17
CA GLU A 121 -9.01 17.85 13.57
C GLU A 121 -9.15 17.52 12.09
N LYS A 122 -10.38 17.64 11.57
CA LYS A 122 -10.66 17.58 10.13
C LYS A 122 -10.31 18.92 9.49
N ASP A 123 -9.02 19.24 9.50
CA ASP A 123 -8.45 20.45 8.95
C ASP A 123 -8.13 20.32 7.45
N GLU A 124 -7.48 21.34 6.88
CA GLU A 124 -7.08 21.33 5.46
C GLU A 124 -6.17 20.14 5.11
N TRP A 125 -5.30 19.71 6.04
CA TRP A 125 -4.41 18.59 5.86
C TRP A 125 -5.16 17.25 5.79
N TYR A 126 -6.18 17.07 6.64
CA TYR A 126 -7.07 15.93 6.59
C TYR A 126 -7.70 15.77 5.20
N TYR A 127 -8.29 16.83 4.64
CA TYR A 127 -8.90 16.78 3.31
C TYR A 127 -7.87 16.60 2.19
N GLN A 128 -6.66 17.12 2.36
CA GLN A 128 -5.58 16.89 1.41
C GLN A 128 -5.14 15.42 1.42
N ASP A 129 -5.04 14.80 2.59
CA ASP A 129 -4.75 13.37 2.72
C ASP A 129 -5.80 12.51 2.03
N LEU A 130 -7.10 12.85 2.16
CA LEU A 130 -8.17 12.16 1.44
C LEU A 130 -8.01 12.26 -0.08
N LYS A 131 -7.71 13.46 -0.61
CA LYS A 131 -7.48 13.67 -2.05
C LYS A 131 -6.29 12.85 -2.55
N ASN A 132 -5.18 12.92 -1.83
CA ASN A 132 -3.98 12.16 -2.17
C ASN A 132 -4.26 10.65 -2.14
N THR A 133 -5.06 10.19 -1.16
CA THR A 133 -5.46 8.79 -1.02
C THR A 133 -6.31 8.33 -2.21
N VAL A 134 -7.27 9.14 -2.64
CA VAL A 134 -8.09 8.82 -3.83
C VAL A 134 -7.21 8.67 -5.08
N GLU A 135 -6.30 9.62 -5.30
CA GLU A 135 -5.39 9.59 -6.45
C GLU A 135 -4.43 8.39 -6.38
N GLY A 136 -3.74 8.22 -5.26
CA GLY A 136 -2.74 7.17 -5.07
C GLY A 136 -3.35 5.77 -5.18
N ILE A 137 -4.50 5.52 -4.54
CA ILE A 137 -5.18 4.22 -4.64
C ILE A 137 -5.71 3.99 -6.05
N THR A 138 -6.23 5.01 -6.74
CA THR A 138 -6.66 4.88 -8.13
C THR A 138 -5.49 4.45 -9.03
N ASN A 139 -4.32 5.04 -8.85
CA ASN A 139 -3.11 4.65 -9.57
C ASN A 139 -2.66 3.22 -9.20
N ALA A 140 -2.66 2.87 -7.93
CA ALA A 140 -2.32 1.51 -7.48
C ALA A 140 -3.25 0.46 -8.08
N LEU A 141 -4.55 0.73 -8.11
CA LEU A 141 -5.56 -0.15 -8.69
C LEU A 141 -5.47 -0.30 -10.22
N SER A 142 -4.75 0.58 -10.92
CA SER A 142 -4.46 0.44 -12.35
C SER A 142 -3.47 -0.68 -12.66
N LEU A 143 -2.72 -1.16 -11.67
CA LEU A 143 -1.84 -2.30 -11.84
C LEU A 143 -2.63 -3.57 -12.17
N PRO A 144 -2.10 -4.48 -13.01
CA PRO A 144 -2.79 -5.70 -13.41
C PRO A 144 -3.22 -6.55 -12.22
N GLU A 145 -4.52 -6.83 -12.12
CA GLU A 145 -5.16 -7.46 -10.96
C GLU A 145 -4.54 -8.80 -10.54
N HIS A 146 -4.19 -9.65 -11.51
CA HIS A 146 -3.66 -10.99 -11.22
C HIS A 146 -2.14 -11.05 -11.07
N LYS A 147 -1.46 -9.91 -11.06
CA LYS A 147 0.01 -9.85 -11.01
C LYS A 147 0.56 -9.20 -9.76
N TYR A 148 -0.24 -8.41 -9.06
CA TYR A 148 0.21 -7.64 -7.90
C TYR A 148 -0.69 -7.88 -6.70
N GLU A 149 -0.07 -8.05 -5.55
CA GLU A 149 -0.68 -8.09 -4.23
C GLU A 149 -0.28 -6.83 -3.47
N PHE A 150 -1.21 -6.28 -2.68
CA PHE A 150 -0.95 -5.07 -1.92
C PHE A 150 -0.67 -5.38 -0.46
N TYR A 151 0.27 -4.61 0.11
CA TYR A 151 0.65 -4.71 1.51
C TYR A 151 0.77 -3.31 2.10
N TYR A 152 0.18 -3.14 3.27
CA TYR A 152 0.27 -1.91 4.05
C TYR A 152 1.21 -2.10 5.22
N GLN A 153 2.04 -1.09 5.48
CA GLN A 153 2.88 -1.01 6.66
C GLN A 153 3.01 0.43 7.13
N ALA A 154 2.99 0.64 8.44
CA ALA A 154 3.30 1.91 9.07
C ALA A 154 4.49 1.77 10.00
N SER A 155 5.18 2.89 10.24
CA SER A 155 6.22 3.04 11.26
C SER A 155 6.05 4.37 11.98
N TRP A 156 6.18 4.35 13.31
CA TRP A 156 5.98 5.52 14.18
C TRP A 156 6.84 5.49 15.42
#